data_6e98ea13bbba6eaf8743b4cbc9b2147e
#
_entry.id   6e98ea13bbba6eaf8743b4cbc9b2147e
#
_cell.length_a   1.000
_cell.length_b   1.000
_cell.length_c   1.000
_cell.angle_alpha   90.00
_cell.angle_beta   90.00
_cell.angle_gamma   90.00
#
_symmetry.space_group_name_H-M   'P 1'
#
loop_
_entity.id
_entity.type
_entity.pdbx_description
1 polymer ?
#
loop_
_entity_poly.entity_id
_entity_poly.type
_entity_poly.pdbx_seq_one_letter_code
_entity_poly.pdbx_strand_id
1 'polypeptide(L)'
;MSVAKITRDFIEQIEDTKIFTYSDIPSNKKSSVAIELSRLFKKGVVKKIAKGKFYKPKQSRFGEIAPSDEEIAKSYLVEEDAYITGYGGYNRLGLTTQIPNVITIASSRVPSRIKVENVNLRFVPNIANGGVKDTQILQILDALRDIKNIPDSSPSDVVVSIKKIVKKFDVEKIKKMLKLVSKYPPRVKAILGAILKEMGRWEEAYLLKETLNPLTRYKIGIGIEALPNRDEWKIA
;
A
#
# COMPACT_ATOMS: atom_id res chain seq x y z
N MET A 1 37.42 -10.82 5.75
CA MET A 1 36.56 -11.82 5.01
C MET A 1 36.51 -11.42 3.54
N SER A 2 36.57 -12.37 2.59
CA SER A 2 36.51 -12.01 1.15
C SER A 2 35.08 -11.60 0.76
N VAL A 3 34.96 -10.68 -0.19
CA VAL A 3 33.62 -10.24 -0.69
C VAL A 3 32.81 -11.40 -1.24
N ALA A 4 33.48 -12.35 -1.90
CA ALA A 4 32.82 -13.56 -2.42
C ALA A 4 32.22 -14.40 -1.28
N LYS A 5 32.91 -14.54 -0.15
CA LYS A 5 32.38 -15.26 1.02
C LYS A 5 31.19 -14.52 1.62
N ILE A 6 31.31 -13.21 1.84
CA ILE A 6 30.19 -12.37 2.36
C ILE A 6 28.94 -12.50 1.48
N THR A 7 29.12 -12.47 0.15
CA THR A 7 28.01 -12.58 -0.78
C THR A 7 27.34 -13.95 -0.72
N ARG A 8 28.11 -15.03 -0.61
CA ARG A 8 27.55 -16.39 -0.51
C ARG A 8 26.83 -16.60 0.81
N ASP A 9 27.46 -16.20 1.93
CA ASP A 9 26.85 -16.30 3.27
C ASP A 9 25.50 -15.56 3.33
N PHE A 10 25.43 -14.37 2.70
CA PHE A 10 24.17 -13.62 2.58
C PHE A 10 23.10 -14.40 1.79
N ILE A 11 23.48 -15.01 0.66
CA ILE A 11 22.53 -15.77 -0.18
C ILE A 11 22.09 -17.06 0.49
N GLU A 12 22.93 -17.70 1.29
CA GLU A 12 22.56 -18.87 2.07
C GLU A 12 21.52 -18.55 3.14
N GLN A 13 21.66 -17.37 3.78
CA GLN A 13 20.79 -16.94 4.88
C GLN A 13 19.50 -16.27 4.43
N ILE A 14 19.44 -15.72 3.20
CA ILE A 14 18.21 -15.08 2.71
C ILE A 14 17.12 -16.11 2.48
N GLU A 15 15.89 -15.74 2.84
CA GLU A 15 14.71 -16.54 2.57
C GLU A 15 14.55 -16.80 1.06
N ASP A 16 14.15 -18.02 0.71
CA ASP A 16 13.87 -18.38 -0.67
C ASP A 16 12.75 -17.48 -1.23
N THR A 17 12.85 -17.15 -2.51
CA THR A 17 11.93 -16.26 -3.24
C THR A 17 11.94 -14.78 -2.83
N LYS A 18 12.66 -14.41 -1.77
CA LYS A 18 12.81 -13.01 -1.37
C LYS A 18 13.69 -12.27 -2.37
N ILE A 19 13.22 -11.08 -2.78
CA ILE A 19 13.96 -10.24 -3.73
C ILE A 19 14.97 -9.36 -2.99
N PHE A 20 16.19 -9.31 -3.52
CA PHE A 20 17.28 -8.50 -2.99
C PHE A 20 18.05 -7.77 -4.10
N THR A 21 18.80 -6.76 -3.71
CA THR A 21 19.63 -5.92 -4.58
C THR A 21 21.10 -5.98 -4.17
N TYR A 22 21.98 -5.35 -4.92
CA TYR A 22 23.38 -5.19 -4.52
C TYR A 22 23.54 -4.45 -3.18
N SER A 23 22.59 -3.59 -2.82
CA SER A 23 22.65 -2.78 -1.60
C SER A 23 22.37 -3.58 -0.34
N ASP A 24 21.62 -4.66 -0.45
CA ASP A 24 21.24 -5.50 0.68
C ASP A 24 22.40 -6.38 1.17
N ILE A 25 23.42 -6.58 0.31
CA ILE A 25 24.61 -7.36 0.67
C ILE A 25 25.58 -6.48 1.48
N PRO A 26 26.00 -6.92 2.70
CA PRO A 26 26.79 -6.13 3.63
C PRO A 26 28.25 -6.00 3.18
N SER A 27 28.50 -5.28 2.09
CA SER A 27 29.83 -5.03 1.52
C SER A 27 29.89 -3.65 0.88
N ASN A 28 30.96 -2.91 1.17
CA ASN A 28 31.21 -1.60 0.55
C ASN A 28 31.78 -1.72 -0.89
N LYS A 29 32.25 -2.92 -1.29
CA LYS A 29 32.84 -3.15 -2.62
C LYS A 29 31.77 -3.64 -3.62
N LYS A 30 30.85 -2.75 -4.02
CA LYS A 30 29.69 -3.11 -4.86
C LYS A 30 30.06 -3.73 -6.20
N SER A 31 31.16 -3.32 -6.83
CA SER A 31 31.69 -3.95 -8.07
C SER A 31 32.06 -5.41 -7.88
N SER A 32 32.74 -5.75 -6.79
CA SER A 32 33.10 -7.13 -6.45
C SER A 32 31.87 -7.99 -6.13
N VAL A 33 30.88 -7.41 -5.44
CA VAL A 33 29.56 -8.05 -5.24
C VAL A 33 28.88 -8.37 -6.55
N ALA A 34 28.87 -7.42 -7.50
CA ALA A 34 28.26 -7.61 -8.81
C ALA A 34 28.93 -8.75 -9.61
N ILE A 35 30.26 -8.86 -9.54
CA ILE A 35 30.99 -9.96 -10.17
C ILE A 35 30.61 -11.31 -9.57
N GLU A 36 30.54 -11.42 -8.25
CA GLU A 36 30.18 -12.69 -7.59
C GLU A 36 28.72 -13.05 -7.85
N LEU A 37 27.78 -12.08 -7.79
CA LEU A 37 26.39 -12.30 -8.17
C LEU A 37 26.25 -12.77 -9.62
N SER A 38 27.04 -12.22 -10.53
CA SER A 38 27.06 -12.69 -11.93
C SER A 38 27.51 -14.16 -12.04
N ARG A 39 28.48 -14.56 -11.23
CA ARG A 39 28.95 -15.97 -11.17
C ARG A 39 27.87 -16.90 -10.60
N LEU A 40 27.20 -16.48 -9.54
CA LEU A 40 26.13 -17.24 -8.89
C LEU A 40 24.88 -17.33 -9.79
N PHE A 41 24.58 -16.27 -10.53
CA PHE A 41 23.54 -16.27 -11.56
C PHE A 41 23.84 -17.29 -12.67
N LYS A 42 25.07 -17.31 -13.20
CA LYS A 42 25.49 -18.30 -14.22
C LYS A 42 25.42 -19.74 -13.70
N LYS A 43 25.59 -19.94 -12.40
CA LYS A 43 25.47 -21.26 -11.74
C LYS A 43 24.03 -21.63 -11.38
N GLY A 44 23.06 -20.75 -11.60
CA GLY A 44 21.65 -20.99 -11.25
C GLY A 44 21.33 -20.87 -9.75
N VAL A 45 22.32 -20.47 -8.91
CA VAL A 45 22.10 -20.29 -7.45
C VAL A 45 21.17 -19.12 -7.15
N VAL A 46 21.27 -18.07 -7.96
CA VAL A 46 20.34 -16.92 -7.92
C VAL A 46 19.77 -16.66 -9.30
N LYS A 47 18.58 -16.12 -9.36
CA LYS A 47 17.92 -15.66 -10.58
C LYS A 47 17.71 -14.17 -10.57
N LYS A 48 17.63 -13.58 -11.76
CA LYS A 48 17.39 -12.16 -11.96
C LYS A 48 15.93 -11.96 -12.34
N ILE A 49 15.23 -11.04 -11.64
CA ILE A 49 13.84 -10.71 -11.94
C ILE A 49 13.71 -9.38 -12.68
N ALA A 50 14.65 -8.46 -12.43
CA ALA A 50 14.75 -7.17 -13.11
C ALA A 50 16.18 -6.63 -13.02
N LYS A 51 16.45 -5.49 -13.67
CA LYS A 51 17.77 -4.82 -13.57
C LYS A 51 18.11 -4.55 -12.11
N GLY A 52 19.21 -5.15 -11.62
CA GLY A 52 19.70 -4.99 -10.26
C GLY A 52 18.90 -5.71 -9.17
N LYS A 53 17.89 -6.50 -9.51
CA LYS A 53 17.05 -7.26 -8.57
C LYS A 53 17.22 -8.76 -8.81
N PHE A 54 17.50 -9.49 -7.75
CA PHE A 54 17.79 -10.92 -7.75
C PHE A 54 16.95 -11.63 -6.69
N TYR A 55 16.80 -12.93 -6.83
CA TYR A 55 16.20 -13.80 -5.81
C TYR A 55 16.86 -15.18 -5.81
N LYS A 56 16.77 -15.88 -4.70
CA LYS A 56 17.11 -17.29 -4.59
C LYS A 56 15.87 -18.13 -4.89
N PRO A 57 15.86 -18.96 -5.95
CA PRO A 57 14.69 -19.77 -6.29
C PRO A 57 14.48 -20.85 -5.22
N LYS A 58 13.21 -21.07 -4.83
CA LYS A 58 12.84 -22.19 -3.98
C LYS A 58 12.71 -23.44 -4.84
N GLN A 59 13.40 -24.50 -4.45
CA GLN A 59 13.25 -25.79 -5.13
C GLN A 59 12.01 -26.54 -4.61
N SER A 60 11.23 -27.09 -5.51
CA SER A 60 10.10 -27.95 -5.19
C SER A 60 10.08 -29.18 -6.08
N ARG A 61 9.27 -30.17 -5.70
CA ARG A 61 9.06 -31.38 -6.54
C ARG A 61 8.44 -31.09 -7.92
N PHE A 62 7.87 -29.90 -8.11
CA PHE A 62 7.28 -29.46 -9.38
C PHE A 62 8.17 -28.48 -10.15
N GLY A 63 9.41 -28.26 -9.68
CA GLY A 63 10.35 -27.31 -10.25
C GLY A 63 10.62 -26.11 -9.34
N GLU A 64 11.23 -25.10 -9.93
CA GLU A 64 11.60 -23.88 -9.20
C GLU A 64 10.41 -22.94 -9.01
N ILE A 65 10.29 -22.40 -7.81
CA ILE A 65 9.27 -21.39 -7.46
C ILE A 65 9.92 -20.01 -7.55
N ALA A 66 9.29 -19.12 -8.30
CA ALA A 66 9.65 -17.71 -8.40
C ALA A 66 9.00 -16.88 -7.27
N PRO A 67 9.43 -15.61 -7.05
CA PRO A 67 8.77 -14.68 -6.17
C PRO A 67 7.29 -14.48 -6.53
N SER A 68 6.46 -14.26 -5.52
CA SER A 68 5.06 -13.88 -5.73
C SER A 68 4.94 -12.45 -6.30
N ASP A 69 3.80 -12.15 -6.92
CA ASP A 69 3.49 -10.81 -7.42
C ASP A 69 3.60 -9.74 -6.33
N GLU A 70 3.21 -10.10 -5.10
CA GLU A 70 3.32 -9.22 -3.94
C GLU A 70 4.79 -8.97 -3.57
N GLU A 71 5.65 -9.98 -3.60
CA GLU A 71 7.08 -9.83 -3.32
C GLU A 71 7.76 -8.98 -4.39
N ILE A 72 7.37 -9.18 -5.66
CA ILE A 72 7.81 -8.31 -6.75
C ILE A 72 7.41 -6.86 -6.48
N ALA A 73 6.15 -6.60 -6.15
CA ALA A 73 5.67 -5.25 -5.84
C ALA A 73 6.39 -4.64 -4.63
N LYS A 74 6.59 -5.40 -3.54
CA LYS A 74 7.35 -4.95 -2.36
C LYS A 74 8.75 -4.51 -2.70
N SER A 75 9.42 -5.18 -3.64
CA SER A 75 10.77 -4.81 -4.06
C SER A 75 10.87 -3.44 -4.74
N TYR A 76 9.73 -2.84 -5.08
CA TYR A 76 9.61 -1.51 -5.66
C TYR A 76 9.11 -0.44 -4.67
N LEU A 77 8.91 -0.77 -3.40
CA LEU A 77 8.66 0.18 -2.33
C LEU A 77 10.00 0.75 -1.82
N VAL A 78 10.70 1.46 -2.70
CA VAL A 78 12.07 1.95 -2.44
C VAL A 78 12.04 3.26 -1.66
N GLU A 79 11.11 4.14 -2.01
CA GLU A 79 10.91 5.40 -1.32
C GLU A 79 10.29 5.14 0.06
N GLU A 80 10.72 5.90 1.06
CA GLU A 80 10.24 5.74 2.44
C GLU A 80 8.74 5.91 2.60
N ASP A 81 8.09 6.65 1.70
CA ASP A 81 6.67 6.94 1.69
C ASP A 81 5.87 6.03 0.72
N ALA A 82 6.55 5.06 0.08
CA ALA A 82 5.92 4.16 -0.87
C ALA A 82 5.05 3.10 -0.18
N TYR A 83 3.86 2.85 -0.72
CA TYR A 83 2.96 1.80 -0.26
C TYR A 83 2.05 1.28 -1.36
N ILE A 84 1.58 0.04 -1.22
CA ILE A 84 0.61 -0.55 -2.13
C ILE A 84 -0.78 0.04 -1.83
N THR A 85 -1.41 0.61 -2.85
CA THR A 85 -2.76 1.19 -2.82
C THR A 85 -3.67 0.60 -3.92
N GLY A 86 -4.82 1.22 -4.16
CA GLY A 86 -5.79 0.73 -5.13
C GLY A 86 -6.33 -0.65 -4.74
N TYR A 87 -6.72 -1.47 -5.71
CA TYR A 87 -7.37 -2.76 -5.44
C TYR A 87 -6.54 -3.69 -4.55
N GLY A 88 -5.22 -3.70 -4.69
CA GLY A 88 -4.33 -4.46 -3.80
C GLY A 88 -4.38 -3.98 -2.34
N GLY A 89 -4.46 -2.68 -2.11
CA GLY A 89 -4.66 -2.09 -0.80
C GLY A 89 -6.06 -2.35 -0.25
N TYR A 90 -7.09 -2.24 -1.10
CA TYR A 90 -8.50 -2.47 -0.72
C TYR A 90 -8.77 -3.93 -0.39
N ASN A 91 -8.16 -4.86 -1.12
CA ASN A 91 -8.22 -6.29 -0.82
C ASN A 91 -7.64 -6.61 0.57
N ARG A 92 -6.49 -6.02 0.93
CA ARG A 92 -5.89 -6.16 2.29
C ARG A 92 -6.78 -5.62 3.41
N LEU A 93 -7.61 -4.62 3.12
CA LEU A 93 -8.61 -4.09 4.05
C LEU A 93 -9.89 -4.93 4.08
N GLY A 94 -10.01 -5.96 3.22
CA GLY A 94 -11.21 -6.76 3.07
C GLY A 94 -12.38 -6.02 2.41
N LEU A 95 -12.08 -4.99 1.59
CA LEU A 95 -13.09 -4.19 0.89
C LEU A 95 -13.44 -4.75 -0.50
N THR A 96 -12.67 -5.69 -1.03
CA THR A 96 -12.91 -6.37 -2.29
C THR A 96 -12.25 -7.75 -2.27
N THR A 97 -12.80 -8.70 -3.00
CA THR A 97 -12.21 -10.02 -3.22
C THR A 97 -11.40 -10.10 -4.50
N GLN A 98 -11.47 -9.08 -5.35
CA GLN A 98 -10.78 -9.08 -6.64
C GLN A 98 -9.27 -9.00 -6.48
N ILE A 99 -8.58 -9.87 -7.23
CA ILE A 99 -7.12 -9.83 -7.37
C ILE A 99 -6.81 -8.85 -8.50
N PRO A 100 -5.99 -7.81 -8.25
CA PRO A 100 -5.71 -6.81 -9.26
C PRO A 100 -4.76 -7.35 -10.34
N ASN A 101 -5.10 -7.16 -11.62
CA ASN A 101 -4.17 -7.39 -12.74
C ASN A 101 -3.04 -6.35 -12.81
N VAL A 102 -3.17 -5.25 -12.08
CA VAL A 102 -2.18 -4.17 -11.99
C VAL A 102 -2.03 -3.78 -10.53
N ILE A 103 -0.85 -3.98 -9.96
CA ILE A 103 -0.56 -3.56 -8.60
C ILE A 103 -0.21 -2.07 -8.62
N THR A 104 -0.97 -1.27 -7.88
CA THR A 104 -0.76 0.17 -7.79
C THR A 104 0.09 0.51 -6.56
N ILE A 105 1.16 1.28 -6.77
CA ILE A 105 2.08 1.76 -5.75
C ILE A 105 1.97 3.28 -5.69
N ALA A 106 1.58 3.81 -4.54
CA ALA A 106 1.68 5.25 -4.26
C ALA A 106 3.09 5.56 -3.77
N SER A 107 3.73 6.58 -4.33
CA SER A 107 5.09 7.00 -3.95
C SER A 107 5.36 8.43 -4.41
N SER A 108 6.47 9.03 -3.99
CA SER A 108 6.98 10.30 -4.50
C SER A 108 7.59 10.20 -5.91
N ARG A 109 7.74 8.98 -6.41
CA ARG A 109 8.27 8.71 -7.74
C ARG A 109 7.37 9.30 -8.83
N VAL A 110 7.98 9.68 -9.97
CA VAL A 110 7.24 10.10 -11.16
C VAL A 110 6.23 9.02 -11.58
N PRO A 111 4.97 9.37 -11.81
CA PRO A 111 3.96 8.42 -12.24
C PRO A 111 4.38 7.66 -13.49
N SER A 112 4.31 6.33 -13.43
CA SER A 112 4.76 5.46 -14.51
C SER A 112 4.08 4.09 -14.45
N ARG A 113 4.25 3.33 -15.52
CA ARG A 113 3.86 1.92 -15.57
C ARG A 113 5.07 1.10 -15.99
N ILE A 114 5.29 -0.02 -15.33
CA ILE A 114 6.33 -0.98 -15.68
C ILE A 114 5.75 -2.39 -15.65
N LYS A 115 6.32 -3.25 -16.46
CA LYS A 115 6.03 -4.68 -16.42
C LYS A 115 7.28 -5.41 -15.97
N VAL A 116 7.14 -6.29 -14.99
CA VAL A 116 8.21 -7.13 -14.44
C VAL A 116 7.72 -8.58 -14.51
N GLU A 117 8.31 -9.38 -15.36
CA GLU A 117 7.78 -10.70 -15.70
C GLU A 117 6.30 -10.62 -16.12
N ASN A 118 5.42 -11.26 -15.37
CA ASN A 118 3.97 -11.22 -15.60
C ASN A 118 3.23 -10.15 -14.75
N VAL A 119 3.96 -9.39 -13.92
CA VAL A 119 3.38 -8.41 -12.99
C VAL A 119 3.39 -7.02 -13.60
N ASN A 120 2.22 -6.41 -13.69
CA ASN A 120 2.07 -5.02 -14.10
C ASN A 120 2.05 -4.13 -12.86
N LEU A 121 2.98 -3.18 -12.77
CA LEU A 121 3.07 -2.20 -11.69
C LEU A 121 2.70 -0.81 -12.24
N ARG A 122 1.88 -0.08 -11.48
CA ARG A 122 1.50 1.31 -11.75
C ARG A 122 1.91 2.18 -10.58
N PHE A 123 2.72 3.20 -10.84
CA PHE A 123 3.09 4.21 -9.85
C PHE A 123 2.15 5.40 -9.94
N VAL A 124 1.66 5.85 -8.78
CA VAL A 124 0.80 7.03 -8.64
C VAL A 124 1.35 7.94 -7.56
N PRO A 125 1.06 9.25 -7.60
CA PRO A 125 1.51 10.17 -6.56
C PRO A 125 0.98 9.76 -5.19
N ASN A 126 1.85 9.78 -4.17
CA ASN A 126 1.44 9.72 -2.78
C ASN A 126 0.88 11.08 -2.35
N ILE A 127 -0.42 11.16 -2.08
CA ILE A 127 -1.10 12.38 -1.65
C ILE A 127 -0.57 12.86 -0.29
N ALA A 128 -0.14 11.94 0.56
CA ALA A 128 0.31 12.26 1.92
C ALA A 128 1.72 12.89 1.95
N ASN A 129 2.55 12.72 0.93
CA ASN A 129 3.91 13.25 0.76
C ASN A 129 4.72 13.41 2.07
N GLY A 130 5.64 12.48 2.35
CA GLY A 130 6.64 12.61 3.42
C GLY A 130 6.09 12.69 4.86
N GLY A 131 4.82 12.34 5.04
CA GLY A 131 4.14 12.40 6.34
C GLY A 131 4.29 11.11 7.15
N VAL A 132 3.31 10.85 7.97
CA VAL A 132 3.23 9.71 8.88
C VAL A 132 3.21 8.38 8.11
N LYS A 133 4.14 7.50 8.41
CA LYS A 133 4.19 6.13 7.86
C LYS A 133 3.14 5.23 8.55
N ASP A 134 1.90 5.29 8.11
CA ASP A 134 0.89 4.32 8.50
C ASP A 134 0.13 3.88 7.25
N THR A 135 0.62 2.80 6.65
CA THR A 135 0.07 2.24 5.40
C THR A 135 -1.43 1.94 5.52
N GLN A 136 -1.89 1.46 6.68
CA GLN A 136 -3.30 1.13 6.87
C GLN A 136 -4.18 2.38 6.83
N ILE A 137 -3.74 3.47 7.47
CA ILE A 137 -4.47 4.75 7.42
C ILE A 137 -4.53 5.27 5.98
N LEU A 138 -3.40 5.25 5.27
CA LEU A 138 -3.34 5.72 3.88
C LEU A 138 -4.26 4.90 2.98
N GLN A 139 -4.25 3.58 3.10
CA GLN A 139 -5.14 2.69 2.35
C GLN A 139 -6.62 2.96 2.65
N ILE A 140 -6.99 3.24 3.91
CA ILE A 140 -8.37 3.62 4.29
C ILE A 140 -8.76 4.94 3.64
N LEU A 141 -7.91 5.95 3.70
CA LEU A 141 -8.19 7.25 3.10
C LEU A 141 -8.28 7.18 1.57
N ASP A 142 -7.44 6.37 0.93
CA ASP A 142 -7.53 6.08 -0.50
C ASP A 142 -8.83 5.35 -0.85
N ALA A 143 -9.25 4.37 -0.04
CA ALA A 143 -10.51 3.67 -0.23
C ALA A 143 -11.72 4.62 -0.11
N LEU A 144 -11.72 5.54 0.85
CA LEU A 144 -12.76 6.57 0.97
C LEU A 144 -12.75 7.55 -0.21
N ARG A 145 -11.57 7.87 -0.76
CA ARG A 145 -11.44 8.67 -1.98
C ARG A 145 -12.03 7.97 -3.18
N ASP A 146 -11.77 6.68 -3.32
CA ASP A 146 -12.12 5.88 -4.49
C ASP A 146 -13.39 5.03 -4.26
N ILE A 147 -14.17 5.35 -3.23
CA ILE A 147 -15.27 4.56 -2.67
C ILE A 147 -16.30 4.06 -3.71
N LYS A 148 -16.51 4.80 -4.78
CA LYS A 148 -17.43 4.43 -5.87
C LYS A 148 -16.84 3.42 -6.86
N ASN A 149 -15.52 3.25 -6.83
CA ASN A 149 -14.78 2.48 -7.85
C ASN A 149 -14.18 1.21 -7.25
N ILE A 150 -14.56 0.83 -6.03
CA ILE A 150 -14.11 -0.42 -5.41
C ILE A 150 -15.01 -1.54 -5.95
N PRO A 151 -14.46 -2.52 -6.66
CA PRO A 151 -15.26 -3.60 -7.23
C PRO A 151 -15.84 -4.49 -6.12
N ASP A 152 -16.96 -5.14 -6.41
CA ASP A 152 -17.69 -6.08 -5.54
C ASP A 152 -18.17 -5.49 -4.21
N SER A 153 -18.16 -4.15 -4.08
CA SER A 153 -18.58 -3.47 -2.86
C SER A 153 -19.35 -2.20 -3.19
N SER A 154 -20.49 -2.01 -2.56
CA SER A 154 -21.18 -0.73 -2.58
C SER A 154 -20.48 0.29 -1.68
N PRO A 155 -20.68 1.61 -1.89
CA PRO A 155 -20.19 2.62 -0.94
C PRO A 155 -20.62 2.37 0.51
N SER A 156 -21.81 1.80 0.71
CA SER A 156 -22.33 1.42 2.03
C SER A 156 -21.50 0.31 2.68
N ASP A 157 -21.20 -0.76 1.92
CA ASP A 157 -20.39 -1.89 2.42
C ASP A 157 -18.98 -1.46 2.79
N VAL A 158 -18.40 -0.58 1.97
CA VAL A 158 -17.07 0.02 2.24
C VAL A 158 -17.08 0.80 3.55
N VAL A 159 -18.10 1.65 3.78
CA VAL A 159 -18.23 2.42 5.02
C VAL A 159 -18.38 1.48 6.22
N VAL A 160 -19.25 0.48 6.16
CA VAL A 160 -19.45 -0.50 7.25
C VAL A 160 -18.14 -1.21 7.59
N SER A 161 -17.40 -1.63 6.57
CA SER A 161 -16.11 -2.31 6.78
C SER A 161 -15.05 -1.38 7.37
N ILE A 162 -14.94 -0.14 6.88
CA ILE A 162 -14.01 0.86 7.42
C ILE A 162 -14.37 1.21 8.87
N LYS A 163 -15.64 1.35 9.22
CA LYS A 163 -16.10 1.56 10.61
C LYS A 163 -15.57 0.48 11.55
N LYS A 164 -15.65 -0.81 11.14
CA LYS A 164 -15.12 -1.93 11.93
C LYS A 164 -13.60 -1.84 12.15
N ILE A 165 -12.86 -1.35 11.15
CA ILE A 165 -11.42 -1.17 11.25
C ILE A 165 -11.07 0.02 12.16
N VAL A 166 -11.67 1.18 11.90
CA VAL A 166 -11.40 2.44 12.63
C VAL A 166 -11.80 2.33 14.10
N LYS A 167 -12.85 1.54 14.42
CA LYS A 167 -13.27 1.27 15.82
C LYS A 167 -12.14 0.66 16.67
N LYS A 168 -11.17 -0.03 16.06
CA LYS A 168 -10.02 -0.64 16.73
C LYS A 168 -8.83 0.31 16.91
N PHE A 169 -8.93 1.53 16.37
CA PHE A 169 -7.83 2.49 16.45
C PHE A 169 -7.81 3.19 17.81
N ASP A 170 -6.61 3.29 18.37
CA ASP A 170 -6.35 4.10 19.55
C ASP A 170 -6.37 5.61 19.23
N VAL A 171 -6.23 6.43 20.25
CA VAL A 171 -6.24 7.89 20.13
C VAL A 171 -5.12 8.40 19.24
N GLU A 172 -3.92 7.83 19.36
CA GLU A 172 -2.77 8.27 18.57
C GLU A 172 -2.93 7.94 17.08
N LYS A 173 -3.51 6.79 16.78
CA LYS A 173 -3.79 6.40 15.39
C LYS A 173 -4.86 7.28 14.76
N ILE A 174 -5.88 7.68 15.53
CA ILE A 174 -6.89 8.66 15.07
C ILE A 174 -6.25 10.04 14.83
N LYS A 175 -5.41 10.53 15.73
CA LYS A 175 -4.68 11.80 15.52
C LYS A 175 -3.85 11.79 14.23
N LYS A 176 -3.15 10.67 13.97
CA LYS A 176 -2.41 10.47 12.71
C LYS A 176 -3.34 10.52 11.50
N MET A 177 -4.50 9.86 11.58
CA MET A 177 -5.50 9.86 10.50
C MET A 177 -6.04 11.27 10.23
N LEU A 178 -6.34 12.07 11.26
CA LEU A 178 -6.77 13.46 11.12
C LEU A 178 -5.71 14.34 10.45
N LYS A 179 -4.44 14.15 10.81
CA LYS A 179 -3.33 14.86 10.13
C LYS A 179 -3.24 14.50 8.66
N LEU A 180 -3.38 13.24 8.30
CA LEU A 180 -3.27 12.78 6.91
C LEU A 180 -4.48 13.16 6.07
N VAL A 181 -5.70 13.07 6.60
CA VAL A 181 -6.93 13.37 5.85
C VAL A 181 -7.02 14.84 5.43
N SER A 182 -6.30 15.75 6.09
CA SER A 182 -6.24 17.16 5.69
C SER A 182 -5.80 17.35 4.23
N LYS A 183 -4.99 16.43 3.71
CA LYS A 183 -4.47 16.43 2.34
C LYS A 183 -5.42 15.79 1.31
N TYR A 184 -6.52 15.18 1.79
CA TYR A 184 -7.49 14.50 0.93
C TYR A 184 -8.66 15.41 0.54
N PRO A 185 -9.39 15.07 -0.54
CA PRO A 185 -10.54 15.85 -0.98
C PRO A 185 -11.61 16.00 0.09
N PRO A 186 -12.41 17.09 0.09
CA PRO A 186 -13.44 17.35 1.09
C PRO A 186 -14.43 16.19 1.31
N ARG A 187 -14.79 15.45 0.26
CA ARG A 187 -15.67 14.28 0.39
C ARG A 187 -15.12 13.20 1.33
N VAL A 188 -13.78 13.00 1.36
CA VAL A 188 -13.14 12.03 2.27
C VAL A 188 -13.25 12.50 3.71
N LYS A 189 -13.05 13.81 3.94
CA LYS A 189 -13.22 14.43 5.26
C LYS A 189 -14.66 14.31 5.74
N ALA A 190 -15.65 14.52 4.85
CA ALA A 190 -17.06 14.39 5.19
C ALA A 190 -17.41 12.97 5.63
N ILE A 191 -16.99 11.94 4.86
CA ILE A 191 -17.27 10.54 5.21
C ILE A 191 -16.57 10.16 6.51
N LEU A 192 -15.28 10.51 6.68
CA LEU A 192 -14.53 10.19 7.88
C LEU A 192 -15.11 10.90 9.11
N GLY A 193 -15.47 12.16 8.99
CA GLY A 193 -16.09 12.94 10.08
C GLY A 193 -17.43 12.33 10.50
N ALA A 194 -18.27 11.92 9.56
CA ALA A 194 -19.52 11.22 9.85
C ALA A 194 -19.26 9.88 10.57
N ILE A 195 -18.27 9.10 10.15
CA ILE A 195 -17.86 7.86 10.83
C ILE A 195 -17.39 8.14 12.26
N LEU A 196 -16.51 9.10 12.45
CA LEU A 196 -15.98 9.45 13.78
C LEU A 196 -17.09 9.94 14.73
N LYS A 197 -18.01 10.77 14.25
CA LYS A 197 -19.17 11.23 15.04
C LYS A 197 -20.02 10.06 15.51
N GLU A 198 -20.32 9.11 14.62
CA GLU A 198 -21.11 7.93 14.97
C GLU A 198 -20.43 7.03 16.03
N MET A 199 -19.09 7.09 16.08
CA MET A 199 -18.29 6.39 17.11
C MET A 199 -18.17 7.17 18.43
N GLY A 200 -18.87 8.29 18.59
CA GLY A 200 -18.79 9.15 19.79
C GLY A 200 -17.54 10.02 19.85
N ARG A 201 -16.78 10.12 18.76
CA ARG A 201 -15.58 10.99 18.66
C ARG A 201 -15.97 12.36 18.15
N TRP A 202 -16.69 13.10 18.99
CA TRP A 202 -17.34 14.37 18.64
C TRP A 202 -16.33 15.48 18.31
N GLU A 203 -15.24 15.58 19.10
CA GLU A 203 -14.22 16.61 18.92
C GLU A 203 -13.50 16.43 17.58
N GLU A 204 -13.04 15.22 17.28
CA GLU A 204 -12.35 14.90 16.03
C GLU A 204 -13.26 15.08 14.82
N ALA A 205 -14.53 14.71 14.94
CA ALA A 205 -15.52 14.92 13.91
C ALA A 205 -15.76 16.42 13.65
N TYR A 206 -15.88 17.21 14.70
CA TYR A 206 -16.08 18.65 14.62
C TYR A 206 -14.92 19.34 13.89
N LEU A 207 -13.67 18.98 14.23
CA LEU A 207 -12.48 19.50 13.52
C LEU A 207 -12.56 19.29 12.01
N LEU A 208 -13.06 18.14 11.56
CA LEU A 208 -13.23 17.89 10.14
C LEU A 208 -14.37 18.69 9.53
N LYS A 209 -15.49 18.83 10.26
CA LYS A 209 -16.68 19.58 9.81
C LYS A 209 -16.36 21.05 9.53
N GLU A 210 -15.56 21.67 10.36
CA GLU A 210 -15.09 23.06 10.23
C GLU A 210 -14.31 23.32 8.93
N THR A 211 -13.68 22.27 8.38
CA THR A 211 -12.93 22.37 7.13
C THR A 211 -13.79 22.23 5.87
N LEU A 212 -15.10 21.94 6.01
CA LEU A 212 -16.00 21.68 4.90
C LEU A 212 -16.81 22.91 4.52
N ASN A 213 -17.03 23.11 3.22
CA ASN A 213 -17.96 24.12 2.75
C ASN A 213 -19.41 23.65 3.05
N PRO A 214 -20.19 24.41 3.83
CA PRO A 214 -21.55 24.02 4.25
C PRO A 214 -22.54 23.91 3.09
N LEU A 215 -22.27 24.52 1.94
CA LEU A 215 -23.13 24.48 0.77
C LEU A 215 -22.85 23.29 -0.16
N THR A 216 -21.71 22.61 0.02
CA THR A 216 -21.32 21.50 -0.85
C THR A 216 -22.05 20.21 -0.47
N ARG A 217 -22.64 19.54 -1.45
CA ARG A 217 -23.22 18.20 -1.30
C ARG A 217 -22.35 17.15 -1.98
N TYR A 218 -22.17 16.01 -1.33
CA TYR A 218 -21.33 14.91 -1.79
C TYR A 218 -22.21 13.75 -2.26
N LYS A 219 -22.42 13.64 -3.57
CA LYS A 219 -23.18 12.54 -4.18
C LYS A 219 -22.32 11.26 -4.18
N ILE A 220 -22.43 10.45 -3.16
CA ILE A 220 -21.58 9.26 -2.95
C ILE A 220 -22.40 7.98 -3.09
N GLY A 221 -23.67 7.96 -2.65
CA GLY A 221 -24.53 6.79 -2.68
C GLY A 221 -24.36 5.90 -1.44
N ILE A 222 -24.08 6.49 -0.28
CA ILE A 222 -24.05 5.76 1.00
C ILE A 222 -25.47 5.70 1.56
N GLY A 223 -25.97 4.50 1.85
CA GLY A 223 -27.27 4.28 2.47
C GLY A 223 -27.32 4.77 3.92
N ILE A 224 -28.54 5.11 4.38
CA ILE A 224 -28.74 5.59 5.74
C ILE A 224 -28.45 4.52 6.79
N GLU A 225 -28.62 3.25 6.45
CA GLU A 225 -28.29 2.11 7.32
C GLU A 225 -26.78 2.01 7.59
N ALA A 226 -25.98 2.37 6.59
CA ALA A 226 -24.52 2.34 6.72
C ALA A 226 -23.99 3.59 7.43
N LEU A 227 -24.64 4.74 7.29
CA LEU A 227 -24.21 6.01 7.85
C LEU A 227 -25.44 6.87 8.22
N PRO A 228 -26.07 6.65 9.41
CA PRO A 228 -27.31 7.31 9.80
C PRO A 228 -27.25 8.83 9.83
N ASN A 229 -26.10 9.39 10.13
CA ASN A 229 -25.85 10.84 10.21
C ASN A 229 -25.38 11.48 8.90
N ARG A 230 -25.45 10.76 7.75
CA ARG A 230 -24.95 11.20 6.43
C ARG A 230 -25.46 12.57 6.00
N ASP A 231 -26.74 12.86 6.24
CA ASP A 231 -27.39 14.11 5.81
C ASP A 231 -26.81 15.33 6.51
N GLU A 232 -26.40 15.20 7.77
CA GLU A 232 -25.69 16.24 8.52
C GLU A 232 -24.32 16.58 7.89
N TRP A 233 -23.71 15.63 7.21
CA TRP A 233 -22.44 15.77 6.49
C TRP A 233 -22.60 16.05 5.00
N LYS A 234 -23.84 16.35 4.55
CA LYS A 234 -24.18 16.63 3.16
C LYS A 234 -23.82 15.49 2.20
N ILE A 235 -23.83 14.25 2.68
CA ILE A 235 -23.59 13.02 1.90
C ILE A 235 -24.94 12.53 1.37
N ALA A 236 -25.02 12.33 0.03
CA ALA A 236 -26.21 11.86 -0.67
C ALA A 236 -25.89 10.65 -1.56
#